data_39f90d4058ba0ac903ae3fabf269d708
#
_entry.id   39f90d4058ba0ac903ae3fabf269d708
#
_cell.length_a   1.000
_cell.length_b   1.000
_cell.length_c   1.000
_cell.angle_alpha   90.00
_cell.angle_beta   90.00
_cell.angle_gamma   90.00
#
_symmetry.space_group_name_H-M   'P 1'
#
loop_
_entity.id
_entity.type
_entity.pdbx_description
1 polymer ?
#
loop_
_entity_poly.entity_id
_entity_poly.type
_entity_poly.pdbx_seq_one_letter_code
_entity_poly.pdbx_strand_id
1 'polypeptide(L)'
;MADDATVTLSATVLPDEIAKTIAGTMTLAPADANDKWYYKFTSVSNASTDLIAGYFTDYTAVDDDTAPTAVHTADKVKFLFIKITDGSNDVYLVFDAGTVATSTADAIKVPANTAWFGQLPNTTVAEIHAISSTSTVNCIVAALIDDVA
;
A
#
# COMPACT_ATOMS: atom_id res chain seq x y z
N MET A 1 6.07 18.74 13.59
CA MET A 1 4.71 18.18 13.76
C MET A 1 4.84 16.73 13.41
N ALA A 2 4.31 15.84 14.24
CA ALA A 2 4.31 14.42 13.91
C ALA A 2 3.29 14.20 12.79
N ASP A 3 3.76 13.70 11.67
CA ASP A 3 2.91 13.35 10.54
C ASP A 3 2.35 11.93 10.73
N ASP A 4 1.78 11.70 11.92
CA ASP A 4 1.28 10.40 12.33
C ASP A 4 0.00 10.05 11.57
N ALA A 5 -0.11 8.80 11.15
CA ALA A 5 -1.35 8.26 10.62
C ALA A 5 -1.98 7.26 11.60
N THR A 6 -3.29 7.19 11.61
CA THR A 6 -4.05 6.24 12.43
C THR A 6 -4.80 5.26 11.53
N VAL A 7 -4.61 3.97 11.79
CA VAL A 7 -5.37 2.90 11.15
C VAL A 7 -6.27 2.24 12.18
N THR A 8 -7.56 2.21 11.91
CA THR A 8 -8.55 1.56 12.77
C THR A 8 -9.18 0.38 12.04
N LEU A 9 -9.13 -0.77 12.68
CA LEU A 9 -9.80 -2.00 12.21
C LEU A 9 -10.92 -2.36 13.15
N SER A 10 -12.07 -2.70 12.58
CA SER A 10 -13.19 -3.33 13.31
C SER A 10 -13.77 -4.44 12.44
N ALA A 11 -13.91 -5.61 13.02
CA ALA A 11 -14.52 -6.77 12.36
C ALA A 11 -15.58 -7.39 13.27
N THR A 12 -16.76 -7.66 12.73
CA THR A 12 -17.79 -8.46 13.39
C THR A 12 -17.79 -9.86 12.79
N VAL A 13 -17.52 -10.84 13.61
CA VAL A 13 -17.44 -12.25 13.20
C VAL A 13 -18.58 -13.05 13.85
N LEU A 14 -19.03 -14.11 13.19
CA LEU A 14 -20.15 -14.96 13.62
C LEU A 14 -21.44 -14.14 13.86
N PRO A 15 -22.02 -13.56 12.81
CA PRO A 15 -23.10 -12.58 12.96
C PRO A 15 -24.40 -13.15 13.49
N ASP A 16 -24.69 -14.45 13.28
CA ASP A 16 -26.04 -14.97 13.49
C ASP A 16 -26.34 -15.40 14.94
N GLU A 17 -25.36 -15.94 15.69
CA GLU A 17 -25.62 -16.49 17.02
C GLU A 17 -24.81 -15.82 18.13
N ILE A 18 -23.53 -15.52 17.88
CA ILE A 18 -22.65 -14.86 18.83
C ILE A 18 -21.83 -13.80 18.10
N ALA A 19 -22.43 -12.64 17.91
CA ALA A 19 -21.71 -11.52 17.32
C ALA A 19 -20.52 -11.13 18.22
N LYS A 20 -19.30 -11.28 17.71
CA LYS A 20 -18.06 -10.81 18.36
C LYS A 20 -17.47 -9.71 17.53
N THR A 21 -17.29 -8.55 18.14
CA THR A 21 -16.56 -7.43 17.54
C THR A 21 -15.10 -7.50 18.00
N ILE A 22 -14.19 -7.55 17.04
CA ILE A 22 -12.75 -7.42 17.25
C ILE A 22 -12.36 -6.06 16.69
N ALA A 23 -11.79 -5.22 17.53
CA ALA A 23 -11.37 -3.87 17.13
C ALA A 23 -9.94 -3.59 17.61
N GLY A 24 -9.21 -2.84 16.83
CA GLY A 24 -7.86 -2.40 17.16
C GLY A 24 -7.53 -1.10 16.43
N THR A 25 -6.65 -0.32 17.04
CA THR A 25 -6.12 0.91 16.46
C THR A 25 -4.60 0.84 16.46
N MET A 26 -3.99 1.19 15.34
CA MET A 26 -2.55 1.29 15.17
C MET A 26 -2.20 2.72 14.79
N THR A 27 -1.25 3.32 15.49
CA THR A 27 -0.65 4.60 15.11
C THR A 27 0.65 4.33 14.38
N LEU A 28 0.81 4.96 13.22
CA LEU A 28 2.00 4.91 12.40
C LEU A 28 2.66 6.28 12.46
N ALA A 29 3.83 6.33 13.05
CA ALA A 29 4.62 7.55 13.17
C ALA A 29 5.91 7.42 12.37
N PRO A 30 6.30 8.44 11.56
CA PRO A 30 7.65 8.53 11.05
C PRO A 30 8.67 8.49 12.18
N ALA A 31 9.68 7.61 12.07
CA ALA A 31 10.70 7.46 13.10
C ALA A 31 11.79 8.53 13.00
N ASP A 32 12.06 9.02 11.80
CA ASP A 32 13.05 10.05 11.52
C ASP A 32 12.71 10.83 10.24
N ALA A 33 13.63 11.69 9.80
CA ALA A 33 13.43 12.55 8.61
C ALA A 33 13.45 11.79 7.28
N ASN A 34 13.92 10.52 7.27
CA ASN A 34 13.93 9.69 6.06
C ASN A 34 12.60 8.97 5.86
N ASP A 35 11.80 8.83 6.92
CA ASP A 35 10.47 8.26 6.83
C ASP A 35 9.50 9.24 6.17
N LYS A 36 9.06 8.90 4.98
CA LYS A 36 8.21 9.75 4.14
C LYS A 36 6.91 9.05 3.78
N TRP A 37 5.86 9.84 3.63
CA TRP A 37 4.58 9.36 3.14
C TRP A 37 4.54 9.32 1.62
N TYR A 38 4.00 8.22 1.10
CA TYR A 38 3.64 8.03 -0.30
C TYR A 38 2.12 7.93 -0.42
N TYR A 39 1.55 8.63 -1.39
CA TYR A 39 0.14 8.53 -1.74
C TYR A 39 -0.03 8.71 -3.23
N LYS A 40 -0.69 7.75 -3.88
CA LYS A 40 -0.92 7.83 -5.32
C LYS A 40 -2.21 7.11 -5.71
N PHE A 41 -2.95 7.74 -6.63
CA PHE A 41 -3.94 7.04 -7.45
C PHE A 41 -3.19 6.40 -8.61
N THR A 42 -3.23 5.08 -8.72
CA THR A 42 -2.47 4.32 -9.70
C THR A 42 -3.34 3.28 -10.39
N SER A 43 -2.82 2.72 -11.48
CA SER A 43 -3.48 1.67 -12.26
C SER A 43 -2.63 0.42 -12.26
N VAL A 44 -3.22 -0.71 -11.88
CA VAL A 44 -2.61 -2.04 -11.92
C VAL A 44 -3.13 -2.75 -13.16
N SER A 45 -2.21 -3.16 -14.05
CA SER A 45 -2.56 -3.88 -15.27
C SER A 45 -2.70 -5.39 -15.02
N ASN A 46 -3.11 -6.13 -16.03
CA ASN A 46 -3.13 -7.60 -16.01
C ASN A 46 -1.76 -8.25 -16.32
N ALA A 47 -0.69 -7.48 -16.19
CA ALA A 47 0.68 -7.96 -16.18
C ALA A 47 1.33 -7.54 -14.86
N SER A 48 2.22 -8.39 -14.30
CA SER A 48 2.95 -8.07 -13.07
C SER A 48 3.74 -6.78 -13.24
N THR A 49 3.53 -5.82 -12.35
CA THR A 49 4.18 -4.50 -12.35
C THR A 49 4.50 -4.06 -10.93
N ASP A 50 5.47 -3.15 -10.81
CA ASP A 50 5.75 -2.46 -9.55
C ASP A 50 4.51 -1.68 -9.10
N LEU A 51 4.12 -1.85 -7.84
CA LEU A 51 2.98 -1.14 -7.27
C LEU A 51 3.31 0.30 -6.90
N ILE A 52 4.53 0.54 -6.44
CA ILE A 52 5.00 1.83 -5.94
C ILE A 52 6.02 2.39 -6.94
N ALA A 53 5.76 3.57 -7.47
CA ALA A 53 6.65 4.26 -8.38
C ALA A 53 6.35 5.76 -8.45
N GLY A 54 7.39 6.56 -8.68
CA GLY A 54 7.28 8.01 -8.84
C GLY A 54 7.88 8.76 -7.68
N TYR A 55 7.10 9.58 -6.99
CA TYR A 55 7.60 10.54 -6.00
C TYR A 55 6.87 10.38 -4.67
N PHE A 56 7.56 10.73 -3.59
CA PHE A 56 6.94 10.89 -2.28
C PHE A 56 5.92 12.03 -2.30
N THR A 57 4.99 11.99 -1.37
CA THR A 57 4.08 13.09 -1.13
C THR A 57 4.79 14.11 -0.23
N ASP A 58 5.49 15.06 -0.85
CA ASP A 58 6.13 16.14 -0.12
C ASP A 58 5.09 17.21 0.23
N TYR A 59 4.81 17.37 1.51
CA TYR A 59 4.03 18.50 2.04
C TYR A 59 4.95 19.69 2.27
N THR A 60 5.67 20.11 1.23
CA THR A 60 6.43 21.35 1.28
C THR A 60 5.49 22.55 1.12
N ALA A 61 5.90 23.69 1.65
CA ALA A 61 5.11 24.91 1.51
C ALA A 61 4.86 25.22 0.03
N VAL A 62 3.73 25.85 -0.27
CA VAL A 62 3.21 26.12 -1.63
C VAL A 62 4.20 26.90 -2.51
N ASP A 63 5.23 27.49 -1.94
CA ASP A 63 6.27 28.29 -2.57
C ASP A 63 7.66 27.62 -2.58
N ASP A 64 7.75 26.33 -2.22
CA ASP A 64 9.00 25.58 -2.33
C ASP A 64 9.17 25.06 -3.76
N ASP A 65 10.15 25.63 -4.46
CA ASP A 65 10.52 25.28 -5.84
C ASP A 65 11.42 24.03 -5.90
N THR A 66 11.46 23.24 -4.81
CA THR A 66 12.25 22.02 -4.73
C THR A 66 11.54 20.90 -5.48
N ALA A 67 12.26 20.21 -6.37
CA ALA A 67 11.72 19.05 -7.06
C ALA A 67 11.32 17.93 -6.05
N PRO A 68 10.18 17.27 -6.23
CA PRO A 68 9.76 16.23 -5.31
C PRO A 68 10.77 15.09 -5.27
N THR A 69 10.99 14.52 -4.09
CA THR A 69 11.91 13.39 -3.89
C THR A 69 11.36 12.16 -4.59
N ALA A 70 12.17 11.51 -5.42
CA ALA A 70 11.79 10.29 -6.10
C ALA A 70 11.79 9.10 -5.12
N VAL A 71 10.86 8.17 -5.30
CA VAL A 71 10.89 6.87 -4.62
C VAL A 71 11.84 5.96 -5.38
N HIS A 72 12.81 5.39 -4.68
CA HIS A 72 13.80 4.47 -5.24
C HIS A 72 13.43 3.01 -4.98
N THR A 73 13.92 2.12 -5.81
CA THR A 73 13.66 0.68 -5.70
C THR A 73 14.23 0.05 -4.42
N ALA A 74 15.26 0.66 -3.84
CA ALA A 74 15.91 0.23 -2.60
C ALA A 74 15.22 0.73 -1.32
N ASP A 75 14.34 1.73 -1.43
CA ASP A 75 13.62 2.28 -0.28
C ASP A 75 12.76 1.21 0.40
N LYS A 76 12.63 1.30 1.72
CA LYS A 76 11.97 0.26 2.53
C LYS A 76 10.58 0.66 2.95
N VAL A 77 9.61 -0.13 2.52
CA VAL A 77 8.20 0.07 2.88
C VAL A 77 7.95 -0.48 4.27
N LYS A 78 7.61 0.39 5.21
CA LYS A 78 7.26 0.04 6.60
C LYS A 78 5.79 -0.28 6.78
N PHE A 79 4.95 0.35 5.97
CA PHE A 79 3.51 0.16 5.97
C PHE A 79 2.95 0.37 4.57
N LEU A 80 2.01 -0.48 4.18
CA LEU A 80 1.31 -0.37 2.91
C LEU A 80 -0.20 -0.42 3.13
N PHE A 81 -0.91 0.47 2.47
CA PHE A 81 -2.36 0.47 2.32
C PHE A 81 -2.71 0.52 0.84
N ILE A 82 -3.59 -0.36 0.40
CA ILE A 82 -4.15 -0.34 -0.95
C ILE A 82 -5.67 -0.42 -0.88
N LYS A 83 -6.35 0.45 -1.62
CA LYS A 83 -7.79 0.41 -1.82
C LYS A 83 -8.11 0.25 -3.29
N ILE A 84 -8.83 -0.80 -3.64
CA ILE A 84 -9.33 -1.03 -4.98
C ILE A 84 -10.58 -0.18 -5.18
N THR A 85 -10.58 0.67 -6.21
CA THR A 85 -11.72 1.55 -6.56
C THR A 85 -12.57 0.96 -7.69
N ASP A 86 -12.11 -0.11 -8.31
CA ASP A 86 -12.85 -0.87 -9.31
C ASP A 86 -13.86 -1.81 -8.64
N GLY A 87 -15.05 -1.91 -9.21
CA GLY A 87 -16.13 -2.73 -8.65
C GLY A 87 -16.17 -4.18 -9.12
N SER A 88 -15.27 -4.60 -10.03
CA SER A 88 -15.39 -5.86 -10.74
C SER A 88 -14.14 -6.74 -10.72
N ASN A 89 -12.97 -6.15 -10.57
CA ASN A 89 -11.70 -6.87 -10.72
C ASN A 89 -10.86 -6.81 -9.43
N ASP A 90 -10.30 -7.96 -9.10
CA ASP A 90 -9.41 -8.12 -7.93
C ASP A 90 -7.97 -7.72 -8.28
N VAL A 91 -7.19 -7.38 -7.27
CA VAL A 91 -5.74 -7.18 -7.36
C VAL A 91 -5.04 -8.21 -6.48
N TYR A 92 -3.91 -8.72 -6.97
CA TYR A 92 -3.05 -9.66 -6.26
C TYR A 92 -1.69 -9.03 -6.04
N LEU A 93 -1.13 -9.19 -4.84
CA LEU A 93 0.14 -8.60 -4.40
C LEU A 93 1.10 -9.69 -3.99
N VAL A 94 2.39 -9.48 -4.27
CA VAL A 94 3.52 -10.24 -3.69
C VAL A 94 4.56 -9.29 -3.13
N PHE A 95 5.38 -9.77 -2.20
CA PHE A 95 6.37 -9.00 -1.44
C PHE A 95 7.77 -9.64 -1.46
N ASP A 96 8.09 -10.38 -2.49
CA ASP A 96 9.31 -11.18 -2.61
C ASP A 96 10.10 -10.93 -3.89
N ALA A 97 9.85 -9.83 -4.60
CA ALA A 97 10.39 -9.50 -5.91
C ALA A 97 10.01 -10.51 -7.03
N GLY A 98 9.09 -11.43 -6.74
CA GLY A 98 8.61 -12.42 -7.70
C GLY A 98 7.63 -11.82 -8.71
N THR A 99 7.50 -12.48 -9.86
CA THR A 99 6.43 -12.16 -10.79
C THR A 99 5.10 -12.64 -10.23
N VAL A 100 4.21 -11.70 -9.91
CA VAL A 100 2.88 -12.06 -9.44
C VAL A 100 1.98 -12.54 -10.57
N ALA A 101 1.21 -13.59 -10.29
CA ALA A 101 0.12 -14.06 -11.13
C ALA A 101 -1.13 -14.29 -10.26
N THR A 102 -2.30 -14.34 -10.87
CA THR A 102 -3.55 -14.58 -10.13
C THR A 102 -3.63 -15.95 -9.45
N SER A 103 -2.73 -16.86 -9.82
CA SER A 103 -2.56 -18.22 -9.27
C SER A 103 -1.37 -18.36 -8.32
N THR A 104 -0.61 -17.28 -8.06
CA THR A 104 0.54 -17.30 -7.14
C THR A 104 0.07 -17.65 -5.73
N ALA A 105 0.60 -18.71 -5.14
CA ALA A 105 0.08 -19.30 -3.89
C ALA A 105 0.26 -18.41 -2.66
N ASP A 106 1.29 -17.57 -2.65
CA ASP A 106 1.61 -16.62 -1.58
C ASP A 106 1.11 -15.19 -1.87
N ALA A 107 0.41 -14.99 -2.98
CA ALA A 107 -0.15 -13.68 -3.28
C ALA A 107 -1.29 -13.31 -2.33
N ILE A 108 -1.26 -12.08 -1.86
CA ILE A 108 -2.38 -11.48 -1.14
C ILE A 108 -3.43 -11.02 -2.15
N LYS A 109 -4.61 -11.62 -2.09
CA LYS A 109 -5.75 -11.18 -2.88
C LYS A 109 -6.45 -10.01 -2.20
N VAL A 110 -6.57 -8.89 -2.90
CA VAL A 110 -7.39 -7.74 -2.52
C VAL A 110 -8.62 -7.72 -3.43
N PRO A 111 -9.81 -8.08 -2.93
CA PRO A 111 -11.02 -8.12 -3.76
C PRO A 111 -11.44 -6.75 -4.28
N ALA A 112 -12.19 -6.76 -5.38
CA ALA A 112 -12.81 -5.57 -5.95
C ALA A 112 -13.53 -4.73 -4.89
N ASN A 113 -13.40 -3.41 -4.99
CA ASN A 113 -14.04 -2.45 -4.08
C ASN A 113 -13.71 -2.63 -2.58
N THR A 114 -12.62 -3.29 -2.26
CA THR A 114 -12.14 -3.47 -0.89
C THR A 114 -10.77 -2.83 -0.67
N ALA A 115 -10.26 -2.95 0.54
CA ALA A 115 -8.93 -2.49 0.90
C ALA A 115 -8.16 -3.56 1.66
N TRP A 116 -6.84 -3.48 1.56
CA TRP A 116 -5.89 -4.22 2.37
C TRP A 116 -4.84 -3.28 2.95
N PHE A 117 -4.33 -3.59 4.13
CA PHE A 117 -3.21 -2.87 4.73
C PHE A 117 -2.38 -3.80 5.62
N GLY A 118 -1.13 -3.46 5.79
CA GLY A 118 -0.22 -4.21 6.67
C GLY A 118 1.10 -3.50 6.92
N GLN A 119 1.76 -3.88 8.01
CA GLN A 119 3.15 -3.52 8.27
C GLN A 119 4.06 -4.50 7.53
N LEU A 120 5.09 -3.97 6.90
CA LEU A 120 6.06 -4.73 6.13
C LEU A 120 7.45 -4.52 6.73
N PRO A 121 7.98 -5.51 7.47
CA PRO A 121 9.32 -5.39 8.03
C PRO A 121 10.38 -5.61 6.96
N ASN A 122 11.12 -4.60 6.58
CA ASN A 122 12.29 -4.72 5.69
C ASN A 122 12.00 -5.10 4.21
N THR A 123 10.79 -4.85 3.72
CA THR A 123 10.42 -5.05 2.30
C THR A 123 10.81 -3.82 1.49
N THR A 124 11.55 -4.00 0.41
CA THR A 124 11.91 -2.89 -0.49
C THR A 124 10.79 -2.60 -1.48
N VAL A 125 10.81 -1.39 -2.05
CA VAL A 125 9.86 -1.00 -3.11
C VAL A 125 9.92 -1.97 -4.29
N ALA A 126 11.13 -2.42 -4.67
CA ALA A 126 11.33 -3.40 -5.75
C ALA A 126 10.74 -4.79 -5.48
N GLU A 127 10.42 -5.11 -4.23
CA GLU A 127 9.84 -6.41 -3.88
C GLU A 127 8.31 -6.42 -3.95
N ILE A 128 7.67 -5.25 -4.14
CA ILE A 128 6.22 -5.13 -4.12
C ILE A 128 5.66 -5.08 -5.54
N HIS A 129 5.19 -6.22 -6.02
CA HIS A 129 4.54 -6.32 -7.31
C HIS A 129 3.03 -6.54 -7.19
N ALA A 130 2.32 -6.09 -8.21
CA ALA A 130 0.86 -6.23 -8.30
C ALA A 130 0.43 -6.68 -9.70
N ILE A 131 -0.69 -7.42 -9.75
CA ILE A 131 -1.40 -7.78 -10.99
C ILE A 131 -2.90 -7.70 -10.76
N SER A 132 -3.64 -7.24 -11.75
CA SER A 132 -5.10 -7.34 -11.74
C SER A 132 -5.60 -8.67 -12.32
N SER A 133 -6.80 -9.08 -11.97
CA SER A 133 -7.35 -10.37 -12.42
C SER A 133 -7.62 -10.46 -13.92
N THR A 134 -8.07 -9.40 -14.57
CA THR A 134 -8.47 -9.46 -15.99
C THR A 134 -8.19 -8.20 -16.81
N SER A 135 -8.25 -7.03 -16.23
CA SER A 135 -8.10 -5.75 -16.93
C SER A 135 -7.39 -4.75 -16.06
N THR A 136 -7.10 -3.56 -16.56
CA THR A 136 -6.53 -2.49 -15.72
C THR A 136 -7.50 -2.08 -14.62
N VAL A 137 -7.00 -2.07 -13.39
CA VAL A 137 -7.73 -1.72 -12.17
C VAL A 137 -7.15 -0.46 -11.55
N ASN A 138 -8.00 0.49 -11.25
CA ASN A 138 -7.59 1.69 -10.53
C ASN A 138 -7.61 1.46 -9.01
N CYS A 139 -6.57 1.91 -8.35
CA CYS A 139 -6.45 1.81 -6.90
C CYS A 139 -5.80 3.05 -6.28
N ILE A 140 -6.05 3.24 -5.00
CA ILE A 140 -5.35 4.20 -4.16
C ILE A 140 -4.30 3.43 -3.37
N VAL A 141 -3.06 3.88 -3.46
CA VAL A 141 -1.93 3.32 -2.71
C VAL A 141 -1.40 4.39 -1.76
N ALA A 142 -1.27 4.05 -0.48
CA ALA A 142 -0.61 4.86 0.52
C ALA A 142 0.44 4.01 1.25
N ALA A 143 1.60 4.59 1.54
CA ALA A 143 2.67 3.87 2.23
C ALA A 143 3.48 4.80 3.12
N LEU A 144 4.02 4.26 4.21
CA LEU A 144 5.12 4.85 4.95
C LEU A 144 6.40 4.18 4.51
N ILE A 145 7.33 4.94 3.98
CA ILE A 145 8.55 4.44 3.32
C ILE A 145 9.77 5.15 3.92
N ASP A 146 10.78 4.36 4.25
CA ASP A 146 12.11 4.82 4.64
C ASP A 146 12.94 5.06 3.38
N ASP A 147 13.20 6.32 3.08
CA ASP A 147 14.06 6.79 1.99
C ASP A 147 15.53 6.54 2.37
N VAL A 148 16.12 5.51 1.78
CA VAL A 148 17.49 5.06 2.06
C VAL A 148 18.49 5.46 0.98
N ALA A 149 18.06 6.22 -0.04
CA ALA A 149 18.90 6.64 -1.18
C ALA A 149 19.67 7.94 -0.92
#